data_7435fb6e177e22c644a334bba70c5ade
#
_entry.id   7435fb6e177e22c644a334bba70c5ade
#
_cell.length_a   1.000
_cell.length_b   1.000
_cell.length_c   1.000
_cell.angle_alpha   90.00
_cell.angle_beta   90.00
_cell.angle_gamma   90.00
#
_symmetry.space_group_name_H-M   'P 1'
#
loop_
_entity.id
_entity.type
_entity.pdbx_description
1 polymer ?
#
loop_
_entity_poly.entity_id
_entity_poly.type
_entity_poly.pdbx_seq_one_letter_code
_entity_poly.pdbx_strand_id
1 'polypeptide(L)'
;MNNYKGIVVLFFLLTANISASTVDTVITYSPSMKKEIKAVVILPDSYSCLYNLPVLYLLHGSGGNYASLINIMPVIKTLSDNYNIIIICPDGGGRSWYFDSPVDSLFKYETYVSRELVDWIDNHYKTIKNRNGRAITGISMGGHGALYLAFKHQDLYGAAGSIMGGVDFRPFPDEWDLKYRLGPQSEYPENWDKNTVISQISKLSPNSIKFMFDCGTEDFFYPANCRLHQELLYWNIPHDFITRPGK
;
A
#
# COMPACT_ATOMS: atom_id res chain seq x y z
N MET A 1 14.22 -74.14 21.96
CA MET A 1 15.05 -72.93 21.78
C MET A 1 14.29 -72.04 20.81
N ASN A 2 13.56 -71.04 21.33
CA ASN A 2 12.78 -70.09 20.53
C ASN A 2 13.63 -68.81 20.31
N ASN A 3 14.05 -68.57 19.07
CA ASN A 3 14.73 -67.38 18.66
C ASN A 3 13.70 -66.30 18.31
N TYR A 4 13.43 -65.36 19.22
CA TYR A 4 12.71 -64.08 18.90
C TYR A 4 13.67 -63.10 18.24
N LYS A 5 13.54 -62.90 16.92
CA LYS A 5 14.22 -61.80 16.24
C LYS A 5 13.39 -60.52 16.52
N GLY A 6 13.92 -59.66 17.39
CA GLY A 6 13.31 -58.33 17.63
C GLY A 6 13.47 -57.45 16.40
N ILE A 7 12.33 -56.97 15.89
CA ILE A 7 12.28 -55.94 14.84
C ILE A 7 12.42 -54.57 15.54
N VAL A 8 13.54 -53.89 15.32
CA VAL A 8 13.73 -52.51 15.75
C VAL A 8 13.10 -51.61 14.67
N VAL A 9 11.95 -51.00 14.98
CA VAL A 9 11.32 -49.97 14.12
C VAL A 9 11.93 -48.63 14.48
N LEU A 10 12.77 -48.10 13.60
CA LEU A 10 13.36 -46.76 13.74
C LEU A 10 12.31 -45.73 13.26
N PHE A 11 11.68 -45.03 14.19
CA PHE A 11 10.83 -43.87 13.87
C PHE A 11 11.72 -42.68 13.53
N PHE A 12 11.81 -42.34 12.25
CA PHE A 12 12.31 -41.04 11.82
C PHE A 12 11.22 -39.99 12.11
N LEU A 13 11.39 -39.22 13.19
CA LEU A 13 10.65 -37.97 13.39
C LEU A 13 11.14 -36.95 12.35
N LEU A 14 10.43 -36.82 11.23
CA LEU A 14 10.53 -35.66 10.35
C LEU A 14 10.00 -34.46 11.12
N THR A 15 10.88 -33.68 11.73
CA THR A 15 10.55 -32.33 12.20
C THR A 15 10.33 -31.45 10.95
N ALA A 16 9.08 -31.31 10.54
CA ALA A 16 8.73 -30.23 9.61
C ALA A 16 9.03 -28.92 10.34
N ASN A 17 10.08 -28.22 9.94
CA ASN A 17 10.25 -26.83 10.31
C ASN A 17 9.06 -26.06 9.69
N ILE A 18 8.04 -25.78 10.50
CA ILE A 18 6.99 -24.84 10.14
C ILE A 18 7.64 -23.48 10.26
N SER A 19 8.26 -23.07 9.19
CA SER A 19 8.75 -21.72 9.05
C SER A 19 7.54 -20.81 8.70
N ALA A 20 7.50 -19.61 9.20
CA ALA A 20 6.43 -18.66 9.00
C ALA A 20 7.05 -17.28 8.79
N SER A 21 6.40 -16.45 7.95
CA SER A 21 6.82 -15.06 7.73
C SER A 21 7.12 -14.35 9.05
N THR A 22 8.23 -13.63 9.08
CA THR A 22 8.58 -12.78 10.22
C THR A 22 7.84 -11.46 10.14
N VAL A 23 7.24 -11.05 11.25
CA VAL A 23 6.57 -9.76 11.38
C VAL A 23 7.30 -8.92 12.40
N ASP A 24 7.78 -7.77 11.96
CA ASP A 24 8.50 -6.82 12.81
C ASP A 24 7.85 -5.45 12.78
N THR A 25 8.02 -4.67 13.84
CA THR A 25 7.60 -3.26 13.89
C THR A 25 8.84 -2.40 13.97
N VAL A 26 9.07 -1.64 12.92
CA VAL A 26 10.20 -0.71 12.84
C VAL A 26 9.76 0.71 13.12
N ILE A 27 10.70 1.52 13.59
CA ILE A 27 10.53 2.97 13.77
C ILE A 27 11.44 3.65 12.76
N THR A 28 10.85 4.45 11.89
CA THR A 28 11.55 5.27 10.91
C THR A 28 11.45 6.74 11.30
N TYR A 29 12.47 7.52 11.01
CA TYR A 29 12.42 8.96 11.23
C TYR A 29 12.07 9.68 9.93
N SER A 30 11.10 10.59 9.99
CA SER A 30 10.76 11.48 8.88
C SER A 30 11.43 12.84 9.05
N PRO A 31 12.48 13.17 8.31
CA PRO A 31 13.12 14.48 8.33
C PRO A 31 12.16 15.61 7.92
N SER A 32 11.29 15.36 6.93
CA SER A 32 10.34 16.37 6.45
C SER A 32 9.28 16.75 7.48
N MET A 33 8.89 15.80 8.35
CA MET A 33 7.90 16.02 9.43
C MET A 33 8.53 16.10 10.82
N LYS A 34 9.84 15.85 10.95
CA LYS A 34 10.61 15.87 12.21
C LYS A 34 9.99 14.97 13.30
N LYS A 35 9.57 13.77 12.93
CA LYS A 35 8.95 12.82 13.85
C LYS A 35 9.29 11.37 13.50
N GLU A 36 9.16 10.50 14.50
CA GLU A 36 9.22 9.07 14.34
C GLU A 36 7.88 8.52 13.83
N ILE A 37 7.94 7.58 12.90
CA ILE A 37 6.77 6.93 12.31
C ILE A 37 7.00 5.43 12.32
N LYS A 38 6.01 4.69 12.79
CA LYS A 38 6.07 3.23 12.81
C LYS A 38 5.66 2.63 11.48
N ALA A 39 6.25 1.49 11.16
CA ALA A 39 5.81 0.64 10.07
C ALA A 39 5.91 -0.83 10.49
N VAL A 40 4.96 -1.67 10.04
CA VAL A 40 5.12 -3.13 10.08
C VAL A 40 5.88 -3.56 8.85
N VAL A 41 6.86 -4.43 9.04
CA VAL A 41 7.60 -5.13 7.99
C VAL A 41 7.30 -6.60 8.09
N ILE A 42 6.84 -7.20 7.00
CA ILE A 42 6.59 -8.63 6.89
C ILE A 42 7.62 -9.19 5.92
N LEU A 43 8.45 -10.07 6.40
CA LEU A 43 9.45 -10.78 5.63
C LEU A 43 8.96 -12.19 5.35
N PRO A 44 9.01 -12.68 4.10
CA PRO A 44 8.65 -14.06 3.81
C PRO A 44 9.63 -15.01 4.50
N ASP A 45 9.18 -16.22 4.75
CA ASP A 45 9.97 -17.28 5.35
C ASP A 45 11.30 -17.55 4.63
N SER A 46 11.26 -17.45 3.30
CA SER A 46 12.44 -17.58 2.43
C SER A 46 13.39 -16.38 2.50
N TYR A 47 13.09 -15.31 3.27
CA TYR A 47 13.94 -14.13 3.33
C TYR A 47 15.33 -14.48 3.82
N SER A 48 16.32 -14.18 3.02
CA SER A 48 17.72 -14.31 3.36
C SER A 48 18.49 -13.10 2.86
N CYS A 49 19.67 -12.85 3.44
CA CYS A 49 20.54 -11.77 2.97
C CYS A 49 21.19 -12.05 1.60
N LEU A 50 20.87 -13.17 0.94
CA LEU A 50 21.49 -13.56 -0.34
C LEU A 50 20.78 -12.99 -1.56
N TYR A 51 19.45 -12.76 -1.50
CA TYR A 51 18.66 -12.35 -2.66
C TYR A 51 17.88 -11.07 -2.36
N ASN A 52 17.75 -10.22 -3.38
CA ASN A 52 16.88 -9.04 -3.32
C ASN A 52 15.45 -9.44 -3.68
N LEU A 53 14.48 -9.02 -2.86
CA LEU A 53 13.06 -9.32 -3.04
C LEU A 53 12.28 -8.08 -3.49
N PRO A 54 11.17 -8.28 -4.20
CA PRO A 54 10.23 -7.20 -4.46
C PRO A 54 9.54 -6.75 -3.18
N VAL A 55 9.09 -5.48 -3.18
CA VAL A 55 8.44 -4.83 -2.03
C VAL A 55 7.05 -4.37 -2.40
N LEU A 56 6.07 -4.67 -1.55
CA LEU A 56 4.72 -4.15 -1.59
C LEU A 56 4.49 -3.18 -0.43
N TYR A 57 4.21 -1.92 -0.73
CA TYR A 57 3.71 -0.95 0.25
C TYR A 57 2.20 -1.08 0.35
N LEU A 58 1.68 -1.36 1.55
CA LEU A 58 0.28 -1.62 1.82
C LEU A 58 -0.29 -0.54 2.76
N LEU A 59 -1.13 0.33 2.23
CA LEU A 59 -1.61 1.54 2.86
C LEU A 59 -2.98 1.33 3.55
N HIS A 60 -3.08 1.73 4.82
CA HIS A 60 -4.33 1.63 5.60
C HIS A 60 -5.35 2.71 5.23
N GLY A 61 -6.62 2.47 5.56
CA GLY A 61 -7.71 3.43 5.39
C GLY A 61 -7.74 4.52 6.48
N SER A 62 -8.69 5.45 6.34
CA SER A 62 -8.89 6.55 7.30
C SER A 62 -9.12 6.05 8.72
N GLY A 63 -8.45 6.67 9.68
CA GLY A 63 -8.48 6.30 11.10
C GLY A 63 -7.62 5.09 11.48
N GLY A 64 -6.97 4.45 10.50
CA GLY A 64 -6.06 3.33 10.74
C GLY A 64 -4.65 3.76 11.16
N ASN A 65 -3.78 2.76 11.32
CA ASN A 65 -2.37 2.90 11.63
C ASN A 65 -1.56 1.74 11.02
N TYR A 66 -0.26 1.69 11.27
CA TYR A 66 0.67 0.67 10.76
C TYR A 66 0.23 -0.79 11.03
N ALA A 67 -0.51 -1.06 12.13
CA ALA A 67 -0.93 -2.41 12.51
C ALA A 67 -2.35 -2.78 12.03
N SER A 68 -3.12 -1.81 11.52
CA SER A 68 -4.54 -2.02 11.21
C SER A 68 -4.77 -3.15 10.22
N LEU A 69 -4.03 -3.18 9.12
CA LEU A 69 -4.28 -4.16 8.05
C LEU A 69 -3.85 -5.58 8.46
N ILE A 70 -2.72 -5.73 9.15
CA ILE A 70 -2.27 -7.04 9.61
C ILE A 70 -3.20 -7.64 10.68
N ASN A 71 -3.86 -6.79 11.48
CA ASN A 71 -4.83 -7.22 12.48
C ASN A 71 -6.16 -7.63 11.86
N ILE A 72 -6.63 -6.89 10.84
CA ILE A 72 -7.91 -7.17 10.16
C ILE A 72 -7.77 -8.35 9.19
N MET A 73 -6.62 -8.45 8.51
CA MET A 73 -6.35 -9.46 7.48
C MET A 73 -5.06 -10.23 7.78
N PRO A 74 -5.02 -11.15 8.76
CA PRO A 74 -3.82 -11.91 9.10
C PRO A 74 -3.23 -12.73 7.93
N VAL A 75 -4.05 -13.01 6.91
CA VAL A 75 -3.62 -13.69 5.67
C VAL A 75 -2.51 -12.95 4.91
N ILE A 76 -2.30 -11.66 5.18
CA ILE A 76 -1.21 -10.87 4.58
C ILE A 76 0.15 -11.53 4.81
N LYS A 77 0.34 -12.19 5.95
CA LYS A 77 1.56 -12.96 6.25
C LYS A 77 1.77 -14.09 5.25
N THR A 78 0.72 -14.87 5.00
CA THR A 78 0.73 -15.95 4.03
C THR A 78 0.97 -15.44 2.60
N LEU A 79 0.46 -14.25 2.27
CA LEU A 79 0.72 -13.64 0.96
C LEU A 79 2.20 -13.27 0.80
N SER A 80 2.87 -12.79 1.85
CA SER A 80 4.32 -12.57 1.83
C SER A 80 5.09 -13.84 1.47
N ASP A 81 4.74 -14.96 2.11
CA ASP A 81 5.36 -16.28 1.84
C ASP A 81 5.06 -16.79 0.43
N ASN A 82 3.78 -16.77 0.03
CA ASN A 82 3.32 -17.34 -1.23
C ASN A 82 3.90 -16.61 -2.47
N TYR A 83 4.07 -15.31 -2.37
CA TYR A 83 4.59 -14.48 -3.46
C TYR A 83 6.06 -14.13 -3.31
N ASN A 84 6.69 -14.55 -2.23
CA ASN A 84 8.09 -14.25 -1.91
C ASN A 84 8.39 -12.74 -2.01
N ILE A 85 7.59 -11.93 -1.30
CA ILE A 85 7.68 -10.46 -1.29
C ILE A 85 7.80 -9.92 0.13
N ILE A 86 8.49 -8.79 0.27
CA ILE A 86 8.48 -8.00 1.50
C ILE A 86 7.22 -7.13 1.48
N ILE A 87 6.44 -7.12 2.58
CA ILE A 87 5.27 -6.24 2.69
C ILE A 87 5.52 -5.20 3.78
N ILE A 88 5.29 -3.93 3.45
CA ILE A 88 5.49 -2.79 4.33
C ILE A 88 4.14 -2.13 4.58
N CYS A 89 3.72 -2.06 5.86
CA CYS A 89 2.51 -1.37 6.27
C CYS A 89 2.90 -0.12 7.08
N PRO A 90 3.06 1.05 6.45
CA PRO A 90 3.43 2.27 7.16
C PRO A 90 2.24 2.84 7.94
N ASP A 91 2.55 3.59 9.01
CA ASP A 91 1.59 4.51 9.59
C ASP A 91 1.40 5.72 8.65
N GLY A 92 0.20 5.89 8.15
CA GLY A 92 -0.19 6.99 7.26
C GLY A 92 -0.78 8.20 7.99
N GLY A 93 -0.56 8.32 9.33
CA GLY A 93 -1.01 9.46 10.12
C GLY A 93 -2.53 9.57 10.28
N GLY A 94 -3.22 8.44 10.29
CA GLY A 94 -4.65 8.33 10.54
C GLY A 94 -5.52 8.93 9.43
N ARG A 95 -5.38 10.21 9.11
CA ARG A 95 -6.18 10.94 8.12
C ARG A 95 -5.34 11.88 7.25
N SER A 96 -4.18 11.42 6.78
CA SER A 96 -3.27 12.22 5.95
C SER A 96 -3.65 12.22 4.47
N TRP A 97 -4.40 11.24 4.02
CA TRP A 97 -4.68 10.98 2.61
C TRP A 97 -3.43 10.73 1.75
N TYR A 98 -2.27 10.54 2.39
CA TYR A 98 -0.98 10.24 1.75
C TYR A 98 -0.48 11.30 0.77
N PHE A 99 -0.97 12.53 0.88
CA PHE A 99 -0.40 13.68 0.16
C PHE A 99 0.40 14.58 1.13
N ASP A 100 1.18 15.48 0.58
CA ASP A 100 1.81 16.57 1.33
C ASP A 100 0.82 17.70 1.50
N SER A 101 0.39 17.95 2.74
CA SER A 101 -0.55 19.03 3.02
C SER A 101 0.05 20.39 2.64
N PRO A 102 -0.67 21.22 1.86
CA PRO A 102 -0.26 22.58 1.55
C PRO A 102 -0.42 23.55 2.73
N VAL A 103 -1.22 23.18 3.74
CA VAL A 103 -1.56 24.08 4.87
C VAL A 103 -1.01 23.57 6.20
N ASP A 104 -0.59 22.31 6.30
CA ASP A 104 -0.06 21.72 7.54
C ASP A 104 1.29 21.04 7.29
N SER A 105 2.35 21.69 7.69
CA SER A 105 3.74 21.22 7.49
C SER A 105 4.06 19.92 8.24
N LEU A 106 3.25 19.50 9.21
CA LEU A 106 3.41 18.24 9.94
C LEU A 106 2.81 17.02 9.21
N PHE A 107 2.18 17.25 8.04
CA PHE A 107 1.57 16.23 7.19
C PHE A 107 2.24 16.22 5.81
N LYS A 108 3.41 15.58 5.71
CA LYS A 108 4.19 15.39 4.47
C LYS A 108 4.27 13.90 4.12
N TYR A 109 3.09 13.27 3.98
CA TYR A 109 3.01 11.81 3.82
C TYR A 109 3.29 11.33 2.40
N GLU A 110 3.16 12.17 1.38
CA GLU A 110 3.69 11.89 0.04
C GLU A 110 5.21 11.77 0.10
N THR A 111 5.88 12.79 0.65
CA THR A 111 7.35 12.79 0.83
C THR A 111 7.80 11.60 1.67
N TYR A 112 7.10 11.33 2.77
CA TYR A 112 7.45 10.23 3.65
C TYR A 112 7.37 8.87 2.93
N VAL A 113 6.24 8.54 2.33
CA VAL A 113 6.00 7.20 1.75
C VAL A 113 6.79 7.00 0.46
N SER A 114 6.94 8.06 -0.38
CA SER A 114 7.58 7.92 -1.68
C SER A 114 9.09 8.18 -1.69
N ARG A 115 9.67 8.68 -0.59
CA ARG A 115 11.11 8.95 -0.49
C ARG A 115 11.70 8.40 0.81
N GLU A 116 11.34 9.00 1.94
CA GLU A 116 12.00 8.74 3.22
C GLU A 116 11.88 7.27 3.66
N LEU A 117 10.67 6.70 3.59
CA LEU A 117 10.43 5.31 3.92
C LEU A 117 11.06 4.36 2.90
N VAL A 118 10.95 4.67 1.61
CA VAL A 118 11.55 3.83 0.55
C VAL A 118 13.07 3.76 0.72
N ASP A 119 13.72 4.88 0.93
CA ASP A 119 15.17 4.94 1.15
C ASP A 119 15.57 4.17 2.42
N TRP A 120 14.78 4.32 3.48
CA TRP A 120 15.02 3.59 4.72
C TRP A 120 14.90 2.07 4.52
N ILE A 121 13.82 1.59 3.89
CA ILE A 121 13.58 0.17 3.60
C ILE A 121 14.68 -0.40 2.71
N ASP A 122 15.04 0.30 1.64
CA ASP A 122 16.07 -0.14 0.70
C ASP A 122 17.48 -0.22 1.34
N ASN A 123 17.73 0.53 2.41
CA ASN A 123 19.00 0.50 3.13
C ASN A 123 19.03 -0.57 4.24
N HIS A 124 17.89 -1.02 4.74
CA HIS A 124 17.81 -1.98 5.85
C HIS A 124 17.45 -3.40 5.40
N TYR A 125 16.84 -3.56 4.22
CA TYR A 125 16.42 -4.87 3.70
C TYR A 125 16.98 -5.13 2.30
N LYS A 126 17.06 -6.40 1.92
CA LYS A 126 17.48 -6.82 0.57
C LYS A 126 16.31 -6.67 -0.40
N THR A 127 16.17 -5.50 -0.97
CA THR A 127 15.10 -5.12 -1.89
C THR A 127 15.60 -4.99 -3.33
N ILE A 128 14.72 -5.20 -4.29
CA ILE A 128 14.95 -4.80 -5.69
C ILE A 128 14.72 -3.29 -5.77
N LYS A 129 15.82 -2.51 -5.77
CA LYS A 129 15.84 -1.04 -5.61
C LYS A 129 15.44 -0.26 -6.87
N ASN A 130 14.46 -0.75 -7.61
CA ASN A 130 13.92 -0.06 -8.79
C ASN A 130 12.41 -0.31 -8.91
N ARG A 131 11.77 0.43 -9.82
CA ARG A 131 10.32 0.35 -10.01
C ARG A 131 9.78 -1.05 -10.32
N ASN A 132 10.54 -1.90 -10.99
CA ASN A 132 10.08 -3.26 -11.35
C ASN A 132 9.94 -4.18 -10.13
N GLY A 133 10.67 -3.88 -9.05
CA GLY A 133 10.58 -4.58 -7.78
C GLY A 133 9.69 -3.88 -6.76
N ARG A 134 8.94 -2.82 -7.12
CA ARG A 134 8.18 -2.05 -6.14
C ARG A 134 6.74 -1.84 -6.58
N ALA A 135 5.82 -2.24 -5.71
CA ALA A 135 4.39 -2.05 -5.87
C ALA A 135 3.79 -1.31 -4.66
N ILE A 136 2.63 -0.68 -4.86
CA ILE A 136 1.90 0.01 -3.81
C ILE A 136 0.41 -0.31 -3.95
N THR A 137 -0.25 -0.61 -2.84
CA THR A 137 -1.70 -0.81 -2.79
C THR A 137 -2.28 -0.33 -1.47
N GLY A 138 -3.59 -0.22 -1.38
CA GLY A 138 -4.24 0.18 -0.15
C GLY A 138 -5.75 0.16 -0.23
N ILE A 139 -6.38 0.41 0.92
CA ILE A 139 -7.83 0.40 1.09
C ILE A 139 -8.36 1.80 1.41
N SER A 140 -9.47 2.24 0.80
CA SER A 140 -10.16 3.50 1.10
C SER A 140 -9.21 4.71 0.93
N MET A 141 -8.91 5.47 2.00
CA MET A 141 -7.87 6.49 2.01
C MET A 141 -6.51 5.95 1.50
N GLY A 142 -6.15 4.71 1.85
CA GLY A 142 -4.94 4.04 1.35
C GLY A 142 -5.02 3.68 -0.13
N GLY A 143 -6.22 3.37 -0.64
CA GLY A 143 -6.47 3.18 -2.07
C GLY A 143 -6.28 4.48 -2.87
N HIS A 144 -6.75 5.60 -2.33
CA HIS A 144 -6.40 6.93 -2.84
C HIS A 144 -4.87 7.11 -2.85
N GLY A 145 -4.22 6.94 -1.69
CA GLY A 145 -2.78 7.14 -1.56
C GLY A 145 -1.98 6.29 -2.53
N ALA A 146 -2.36 5.03 -2.73
CA ALA A 146 -1.66 4.11 -3.61
C ALA A 146 -1.68 4.59 -5.07
N LEU A 147 -2.85 4.94 -5.62
CA LEU A 147 -2.93 5.45 -6.99
C LEU A 147 -2.33 6.85 -7.13
N TYR A 148 -2.60 7.75 -6.16
CA TYR A 148 -2.07 9.11 -6.15
C TYR A 148 -0.53 9.12 -6.19
N LEU A 149 0.10 8.36 -5.30
CA LEU A 149 1.56 8.25 -5.24
C LEU A 149 2.13 7.57 -6.49
N ALA A 150 1.51 6.49 -6.96
CA ALA A 150 1.98 5.76 -8.12
C ALA A 150 1.88 6.58 -9.42
N PHE A 151 0.83 7.37 -9.60
CA PHE A 151 0.66 8.23 -10.78
C PHE A 151 1.63 9.41 -10.78
N LYS A 152 2.00 9.90 -9.60
CA LYS A 152 2.99 10.99 -9.45
C LYS A 152 4.44 10.49 -9.53
N HIS A 153 4.72 9.29 -9.06
CA HIS A 153 6.06 8.72 -8.91
C HIS A 153 6.22 7.43 -9.74
N GLN A 154 5.98 7.54 -11.05
CA GLN A 154 6.05 6.42 -12.00
C GLN A 154 7.48 5.85 -12.16
N ASP A 155 8.49 6.61 -11.82
CA ASP A 155 9.88 6.19 -11.71
C ASP A 155 10.13 5.28 -10.50
N LEU A 156 9.28 5.36 -9.49
CA LEU A 156 9.42 4.66 -8.22
C LEU A 156 8.62 3.36 -8.16
N TYR A 157 7.37 3.36 -8.67
CA TYR A 157 6.45 2.22 -8.61
C TYR A 157 6.20 1.63 -10.00
N GLY A 158 6.31 0.31 -10.13
CA GLY A 158 5.99 -0.43 -11.37
C GLY A 158 4.55 -0.92 -11.42
N ALA A 159 3.92 -1.08 -10.26
CA ALA A 159 2.53 -1.51 -10.17
C ALA A 159 1.80 -0.83 -9.00
N ALA A 160 0.48 -0.64 -9.16
CA ALA A 160 -0.38 -0.08 -8.13
C ALA A 160 -1.72 -0.81 -8.04
N GLY A 161 -2.34 -0.79 -6.85
CA GLY A 161 -3.68 -1.31 -6.61
C GLY A 161 -4.50 -0.37 -5.73
N SER A 162 -5.83 -0.33 -5.89
CA SER A 162 -6.73 0.42 -5.03
C SER A 162 -7.97 -0.39 -4.71
N ILE A 163 -8.28 -0.55 -3.46
CA ILE A 163 -9.47 -1.24 -2.97
C ILE A 163 -10.41 -0.18 -2.41
N MET A 164 -11.59 -0.01 -3.03
CA MET A 164 -12.59 1.02 -2.68
C MET A 164 -11.98 2.41 -2.41
N GLY A 165 -11.04 2.84 -3.28
CA GLY A 165 -10.27 4.06 -3.07
C GLY A 165 -11.10 5.34 -3.16
N GLY A 166 -10.80 6.31 -2.30
CA GLY A 166 -11.36 7.65 -2.35
C GLY A 166 -10.74 8.51 -3.45
N VAL A 167 -10.81 8.04 -4.70
CA VAL A 167 -10.09 8.60 -5.86
C VAL A 167 -10.49 10.04 -6.21
N ASP A 168 -11.67 10.45 -5.78
CA ASP A 168 -12.14 11.83 -5.77
C ASP A 168 -12.97 12.10 -4.52
N PHE A 169 -12.39 12.82 -3.58
CA PHE A 169 -13.00 13.15 -2.30
C PHE A 169 -13.68 14.52 -2.26
N ARG A 170 -13.65 15.28 -3.36
CA ARG A 170 -14.23 16.65 -3.44
C ARG A 170 -15.72 16.72 -3.09
N PRO A 171 -16.55 15.68 -3.33
CA PRO A 171 -17.93 15.67 -2.87
C PRO A 171 -18.13 15.62 -1.35
N PHE A 172 -17.05 15.44 -0.57
CA PHE A 172 -17.09 15.22 0.88
C PHE A 172 -16.23 16.23 1.65
N PRO A 173 -16.49 17.57 1.52
CA PRO A 173 -15.57 18.59 2.02
C PRO A 173 -15.43 18.64 3.55
N ASP A 174 -16.39 18.12 4.29
CA ASP A 174 -16.39 18.14 5.76
C ASP A 174 -15.94 16.81 6.39
N GLU A 175 -15.67 15.80 5.56
CA GLU A 175 -15.33 14.47 6.04
C GLU A 175 -13.81 14.27 6.20
N TRP A 176 -13.44 13.30 7.05
CA TRP A 176 -12.09 12.73 7.21
C TRP A 176 -10.97 13.77 7.36
N ASP A 177 -11.22 14.89 8.01
CA ASP A 177 -10.25 15.96 8.27
C ASP A 177 -9.67 16.62 7.00
N LEU A 178 -10.26 16.41 5.83
CA LEU A 178 -9.75 16.94 4.55
C LEU A 178 -9.56 18.46 4.61
N LYS A 179 -10.51 19.21 5.18
CA LYS A 179 -10.41 20.67 5.32
C LYS A 179 -9.22 21.13 6.17
N TYR A 180 -8.78 20.31 7.13
CA TYR A 180 -7.59 20.61 7.94
C TYR A 180 -6.28 20.27 7.22
N ARG A 181 -6.36 19.51 6.13
CA ARG A 181 -5.20 19.14 5.31
C ARG A 181 -5.07 19.98 4.04
N LEU A 182 -6.18 20.47 3.52
CA LEU A 182 -6.23 21.18 2.23
C LEU A 182 -6.69 22.66 2.36
N GLY A 183 -7.20 23.07 3.53
CA GLY A 183 -7.97 24.29 3.73
C GLY A 183 -9.44 24.09 3.34
N PRO A 184 -10.35 25.00 3.73
CA PRO A 184 -11.73 24.96 3.29
C PRO A 184 -11.83 24.94 1.76
N GLN A 185 -12.66 24.05 1.21
CA GLN A 185 -12.77 23.87 -0.24
C GLN A 185 -13.23 25.15 -0.96
N SER A 186 -14.10 25.93 -0.32
CA SER A 186 -14.58 27.22 -0.85
C SER A 186 -13.48 28.30 -0.98
N GLU A 187 -12.41 28.19 -0.19
CA GLU A 187 -11.31 29.15 -0.16
C GLU A 187 -10.09 28.66 -0.95
N TYR A 188 -9.88 27.34 -1.00
CA TYR A 188 -8.70 26.69 -1.60
C TYR A 188 -9.09 25.56 -2.57
N PRO A 189 -9.99 25.79 -3.56
CA PRO A 189 -10.47 24.73 -4.45
C PRO A 189 -9.34 24.05 -5.23
N GLU A 190 -8.28 24.78 -5.58
CA GLU A 190 -7.12 24.22 -6.30
C GLU A 190 -6.31 23.22 -5.46
N ASN A 191 -6.30 23.34 -4.13
CA ASN A 191 -5.66 22.35 -3.25
C ASN A 191 -6.42 21.03 -3.33
N TRP A 192 -7.75 21.10 -3.37
CA TRP A 192 -8.61 19.93 -3.50
C TRP A 192 -8.45 19.26 -4.86
N ASP A 193 -8.48 20.04 -5.93
CA ASP A 193 -8.29 19.53 -7.28
C ASP A 193 -6.95 18.84 -7.45
N LYS A 194 -5.86 19.46 -7.05
CA LYS A 194 -4.49 18.95 -7.23
C LYS A 194 -4.21 17.66 -6.49
N ASN A 195 -4.96 17.34 -5.43
CA ASN A 195 -4.69 16.20 -4.56
C ASN A 195 -5.66 15.02 -4.78
N THR A 196 -6.55 15.05 -5.77
CA THR A 196 -7.33 13.87 -6.19
C THR A 196 -6.54 12.96 -7.13
N VAL A 197 -6.87 11.66 -7.14
CA VAL A 197 -6.30 10.70 -8.12
C VAL A 197 -6.70 11.09 -9.54
N ILE A 198 -7.95 11.47 -9.76
CA ILE A 198 -8.47 11.86 -11.08
C ILE A 198 -7.61 12.97 -11.71
N SER A 199 -7.18 13.94 -10.93
CA SER A 199 -6.34 15.04 -11.45
C SER A 199 -4.92 14.60 -11.83
N GLN A 200 -4.47 13.41 -11.40
CA GLN A 200 -3.15 12.90 -11.74
C GLN A 200 -3.12 12.14 -13.08
N ILE A 201 -4.27 11.84 -13.69
CA ILE A 201 -4.36 11.10 -14.95
C ILE A 201 -3.53 11.78 -16.06
N SER A 202 -3.53 13.12 -16.11
CA SER A 202 -2.74 13.88 -17.09
C SER A 202 -1.23 13.63 -17.05
N LYS A 203 -0.72 13.00 -15.99
CA LYS A 203 0.70 12.62 -15.85
C LYS A 203 1.00 11.23 -16.40
N LEU A 204 -0.05 10.44 -16.71
CA LEU A 204 0.11 9.08 -17.20
C LEU A 204 0.37 9.08 -18.71
N SER A 205 1.20 8.16 -19.14
CA SER A 205 1.31 7.74 -20.53
C SER A 205 0.87 6.28 -20.65
N PRO A 206 0.37 5.83 -21.80
CA PRO A 206 0.00 4.43 -21.97
C PRO A 206 1.15 3.50 -21.56
N ASN A 207 0.82 2.50 -20.74
CA ASN A 207 1.78 1.51 -20.20
C ASN A 207 2.90 2.09 -19.31
N SER A 208 2.81 3.33 -18.85
CA SER A 208 3.79 3.91 -17.93
C SER A 208 3.78 3.24 -16.55
N ILE A 209 2.64 2.70 -16.13
CA ILE A 209 2.49 1.91 -14.90
C ILE A 209 1.39 0.87 -15.09
N LYS A 210 1.50 -0.28 -14.43
CA LYS A 210 0.45 -1.30 -14.37
C LYS A 210 -0.39 -1.06 -13.13
N PHE A 211 -1.71 -0.97 -13.27
CA PHE A 211 -2.57 -0.81 -12.10
C PHE A 211 -3.95 -1.38 -12.29
N MET A 212 -4.54 -1.70 -11.15
CA MET A 212 -5.93 -2.14 -11.04
C MET A 212 -6.60 -1.42 -9.87
N PHE A 213 -7.91 -1.29 -9.96
CA PHE A 213 -8.71 -0.81 -8.84
C PHE A 213 -10.06 -1.48 -8.81
N ASP A 214 -10.62 -1.63 -7.61
CA ASP A 214 -11.94 -2.17 -7.43
C ASP A 214 -12.81 -1.27 -6.55
N CYS A 215 -14.13 -1.40 -6.69
CA CYS A 215 -15.08 -0.73 -5.83
C CYS A 215 -16.40 -1.49 -5.80
N GLY A 216 -16.97 -1.67 -4.62
CA GLY A 216 -18.32 -2.20 -4.48
C GLY A 216 -19.36 -1.23 -5.04
N THR A 217 -20.43 -1.76 -5.66
CA THR A 217 -21.46 -0.93 -6.32
C THR A 217 -22.32 -0.13 -5.34
N GLU A 218 -22.27 -0.48 -4.05
CA GLU A 218 -22.98 0.22 -2.96
C GLU A 218 -22.06 1.11 -2.13
N ASP A 219 -20.78 1.22 -2.50
CA ASP A 219 -19.82 2.09 -1.83
C ASP A 219 -20.06 3.55 -2.22
N PHE A 220 -19.92 4.46 -1.27
CA PHE A 220 -20.11 5.90 -1.52
C PHE A 220 -19.05 6.50 -2.47
N PHE A 221 -17.90 5.86 -2.65
CA PHE A 221 -16.90 6.25 -3.66
C PHE A 221 -17.12 5.56 -5.03
N TYR A 222 -18.12 4.70 -5.18
CA TYR A 222 -18.38 4.02 -6.44
C TYR A 222 -18.55 4.98 -7.64
N PRO A 223 -19.34 6.07 -7.54
CA PRO A 223 -19.45 7.04 -8.64
C PRO A 223 -18.11 7.68 -9.02
N ALA A 224 -17.24 7.93 -8.04
CA ALA A 224 -15.91 8.49 -8.28
C ALA A 224 -14.98 7.49 -8.99
N ASN A 225 -15.03 6.20 -8.61
CA ASN A 225 -14.28 5.12 -9.26
C ASN A 225 -14.78 4.85 -10.69
N CYS A 226 -16.10 4.89 -10.94
CA CYS A 226 -16.63 4.83 -12.29
C CYS A 226 -16.14 6.00 -13.17
N ARG A 227 -16.09 7.22 -12.61
CA ARG A 227 -15.58 8.38 -13.32
C ARG A 227 -14.08 8.27 -13.62
N LEU A 228 -13.28 7.77 -12.67
CA LEU A 228 -11.87 7.46 -12.91
C LEU A 228 -11.70 6.48 -14.08
N HIS A 229 -12.49 5.41 -14.11
CA HIS A 229 -12.49 4.43 -15.21
C HIS A 229 -12.78 5.09 -16.56
N GLN A 230 -13.82 5.91 -16.64
CA GLN A 230 -14.20 6.60 -17.88
C GLN A 230 -13.10 7.55 -18.38
N GLU A 231 -12.50 8.33 -17.48
CA GLU A 231 -11.38 9.21 -17.82
C GLU A 231 -10.16 8.44 -18.32
N LEU A 232 -9.81 7.33 -17.67
CA LEU A 232 -8.70 6.48 -18.10
C LEU A 232 -8.94 5.86 -19.49
N LEU A 233 -10.19 5.45 -19.80
CA LEU A 233 -10.57 5.00 -21.14
C LEU A 233 -10.46 6.13 -22.17
N TYR A 234 -10.91 7.32 -21.83
CA TYR A 234 -10.80 8.50 -22.70
C TYR A 234 -9.34 8.82 -23.07
N TRP A 235 -8.43 8.71 -22.12
CA TRP A 235 -7.00 8.94 -22.31
C TRP A 235 -6.23 7.72 -22.86
N ASN A 236 -6.92 6.61 -23.19
CA ASN A 236 -6.32 5.34 -23.61
C ASN A 236 -5.26 4.80 -22.65
N ILE A 237 -5.47 4.95 -21.34
CA ILE A 237 -4.60 4.42 -20.30
C ILE A 237 -5.05 3.00 -19.94
N PRO A 238 -4.25 1.95 -20.21
CA PRO A 238 -4.58 0.57 -19.87
C PRO A 238 -4.69 0.38 -18.35
N HIS A 239 -5.78 -0.23 -17.89
CA HIS A 239 -6.05 -0.53 -16.50
C HIS A 239 -7.10 -1.62 -16.34
N ASP A 240 -7.17 -2.23 -15.16
CA ASP A 240 -8.25 -3.12 -14.76
C ASP A 240 -9.17 -2.43 -13.76
N PHE A 241 -10.47 -2.41 -14.04
CA PHE A 241 -11.49 -1.94 -13.10
C PHE A 241 -12.46 -3.07 -12.78
N ILE A 242 -12.55 -3.42 -11.50
CA ILE A 242 -13.39 -4.52 -11.01
C ILE A 242 -14.51 -3.96 -10.16
N THR A 243 -15.74 -4.36 -10.45
CA THR A 243 -16.91 -4.00 -9.65
C THR A 243 -17.59 -5.25 -9.09
N ARG A 244 -18.18 -5.16 -7.92
CA ARG A 244 -18.90 -6.25 -7.26
C ARG A 244 -20.11 -5.68 -6.51
N PRO A 245 -21.18 -6.49 -6.31
CA PRO A 245 -22.24 -6.13 -5.38
C PRO A 245 -21.70 -5.88 -3.97
N GLY A 246 -22.35 -4.95 -3.23
CA GLY A 246 -21.97 -4.58 -1.86
C GLY A 246 -20.96 -3.40 -1.81
N LYS A 247 -20.39 -3.22 -0.62
CA LYS A 247 -19.38 -2.17 -0.33
C LYS A 247 -17.99 -2.70 -0.44
#